data_bdd532421c5536528e51a18ceeedd53c
#
_entry.id   bdd532421c5536528e51a18ceeedd53c
#
_cell.length_a   1.000
_cell.length_b   1.000
_cell.length_c   1.000
_cell.angle_alpha   90.00
_cell.angle_beta   90.00
_cell.angle_gamma   90.00
#
_symmetry.space_group_name_H-M   'P 1'
#
loop_
_entity.id
_entity.type
_entity.pdbx_description
1 polymer ?
#
loop_
_entity_poly.entity_id
_entity_poly.type
_entity_poly.pdbx_seq_one_letter_code
_entity_poly.pdbx_strand_id
1 'polypeptide(L)' 'MSDIHDNIVEAIDAYLEENAKFEEKGNKAAGTRARKALMDLKNLATERRKEIQDKKNAE' A
#
# COMPACT_ATOMS: atom_id res chain seq x y z
N MET A 1 -6.04 -0.56 -16.88
CA MET A 1 -5.52 -0.98 -15.57
C MET A 1 -6.37 -0.37 -14.47
N SER A 2 -6.39 -1.02 -13.32
CA SER A 2 -7.20 -0.57 -12.19
C SER A 2 -6.50 0.56 -11.43
N ASP A 3 -7.26 1.60 -11.07
CA ASP A 3 -6.75 2.68 -10.22
C ASP A 3 -6.34 2.12 -8.85
N ILE A 4 -7.06 1.12 -8.36
CA ILE A 4 -6.74 0.46 -7.09
C ILE A 4 -5.37 -0.21 -7.18
N HIS A 5 -5.10 -0.90 -8.29
CA HIS A 5 -3.80 -1.52 -8.52
C HIS A 5 -2.67 -0.46 -8.46
N ASP A 6 -2.86 0.65 -9.18
CA ASP A 6 -1.85 1.70 -9.23
C ASP A 6 -1.62 2.31 -7.84
N ASN A 7 -2.69 2.48 -7.07
CA ASN A 7 -2.60 2.99 -5.70
C ASN A 7 -1.85 2.03 -4.79
N ILE A 8 -2.01 0.71 -5.00
CA ILE A 8 -1.25 -0.30 -4.24
C ILE A 8 0.24 -0.15 -4.52
N VAL A 9 0.62 -0.02 -5.78
CA VAL A 9 2.03 0.15 -6.15
C VAL A 9 2.62 1.41 -5.51
N GLU A 10 1.88 2.52 -5.55
CA GLU A 10 2.31 3.76 -4.93
C GLU A 10 2.48 3.62 -3.41
N ALA A 11 1.57 2.92 -2.77
CA ALA A 11 1.65 2.71 -1.32
C ALA A 11 2.84 1.84 -0.96
N ILE A 12 3.16 0.82 -1.77
CA ILE A 12 4.34 -0.01 -1.57
C ILE A 12 5.60 0.84 -1.69
N ASP A 13 5.69 1.68 -2.72
CA ASP A 13 6.85 2.54 -2.94
C ASP A 13 7.03 3.51 -1.76
N ALA A 14 5.94 4.11 -1.29
CA ALA A 14 5.98 5.00 -0.14
C ALA A 14 6.46 4.28 1.11
N TYR A 15 5.94 3.07 1.34
CA TYR A 15 6.36 2.25 2.47
C TYR A 15 7.86 1.96 2.42
N LEU A 16 8.35 1.52 1.28
CA LEU A 16 9.77 1.16 1.14
C LEU A 16 10.68 2.37 1.40
N GLU A 17 10.32 3.53 0.88
CA GLU A 17 11.08 4.76 1.08
C GLU A 17 11.10 5.19 2.55
N GLU A 18 9.93 5.22 3.18
CA GLU A 18 9.84 5.66 4.56
C GLU A 18 10.44 4.63 5.53
N ASN A 19 10.30 3.34 5.21
CA ASN A 19 10.89 2.28 6.01
C ASN A 19 12.42 2.39 6.01
N ALA A 20 13.03 2.68 4.87
CA ALA A 20 14.47 2.86 4.79
C ALA A 20 14.95 4.00 5.70
N LYS A 21 14.24 5.11 5.71
CA LYS A 21 14.58 6.25 6.58
C LYS A 21 14.42 5.89 8.05
N PHE A 22 13.39 5.15 8.39
CA PHE A 22 13.15 4.71 9.75
C PHE A 22 14.23 3.75 10.24
N GLU A 23 14.54 2.72 9.45
CA GLU A 23 15.50 1.68 9.84
C GLU A 23 16.94 2.18 9.83
N GLU A 24 17.32 2.96 8.82
CA GLU A 24 18.71 3.39 8.65
C GLU A 24 19.07 4.64 9.47
N LYS A 25 18.13 5.55 9.63
CA LYS A 25 18.38 6.84 10.27
C LYS A 25 17.66 7.02 11.61
N GLY A 26 16.82 6.06 11.98
CA GLY A 26 16.03 6.18 13.21
C GLY A 26 15.03 7.33 13.16
N ASN A 27 14.59 7.73 11.98
CA ASN A 27 13.66 8.84 11.80
C ASN A 27 12.26 8.44 12.24
N LYS A 28 11.82 8.94 13.39
CA LYS A 28 10.52 8.57 13.96
C LYS A 28 9.34 9.03 13.09
N ALA A 29 9.46 10.19 12.45
CA ALA A 29 8.41 10.68 11.55
C ALA A 29 8.26 9.75 10.36
N ALA A 30 9.38 9.22 9.85
CA ALA A 30 9.33 8.24 8.75
C ALA A 30 8.63 6.96 9.18
N GLY A 31 8.85 6.53 10.44
CA GLY A 31 8.13 5.37 10.99
C GLY A 31 6.62 5.57 10.98
N THR A 32 6.17 6.77 11.36
CA THR A 32 4.75 7.10 11.33
C THR A 32 4.19 7.06 9.91
N ARG A 33 4.96 7.61 8.94
CA ARG A 33 4.53 7.58 7.53
C ARG A 33 4.53 6.17 6.96
N ALA A 34 5.49 5.32 7.37
CA ALA A 34 5.52 3.92 6.97
C ALA A 34 4.29 3.17 7.49
N ARG A 35 3.88 3.43 8.74
CA ARG A 35 2.69 2.82 9.30
C ARG A 35 1.43 3.25 8.54
N LYS A 36 1.36 4.52 8.15
CA LYS A 36 0.24 5.03 7.35
C LYS A 36 0.18 4.32 6.01
N ALA A 37 1.32 4.15 5.35
CA ALA A 37 1.37 3.44 4.07
C ALA A 37 0.89 1.99 4.22
N LEU A 38 1.24 1.33 5.32
CA LEU A 38 0.78 -0.03 5.59
C LEU A 38 -0.73 -0.09 5.81
N MET A 39 -1.30 0.92 6.48
CA MET A 39 -2.76 1.01 6.66
C MET A 39 -3.45 1.20 5.32
N ASP A 40 -2.90 2.06 4.47
CA ASP A 40 -3.44 2.28 3.13
C ASP A 40 -3.39 0.98 2.31
N LEU A 41 -2.27 0.25 2.40
CA LEU A 41 -2.12 -1.04 1.73
C LEU A 41 -3.16 -2.05 2.18
N LYS A 42 -3.42 -2.12 3.48
CA LYS A 42 -4.42 -3.02 4.03
C LYS A 42 -5.79 -2.74 3.40
N ASN A 43 -6.18 -1.47 3.37
CA ASN A 43 -7.48 -1.08 2.82
C ASN A 43 -7.54 -1.31 1.32
N LEU A 44 -6.48 -0.95 0.60
CA LEU A 44 -6.40 -1.15 -0.84
C LEU A 44 -6.40 -2.64 -1.20
N ALA A 45 -5.72 -3.45 -0.41
CA ALA A 45 -5.69 -4.90 -0.64
C ALA A 45 -7.10 -5.49 -0.54
N THR A 46 -7.88 -5.05 0.44
CA THR A 46 -9.26 -5.50 0.60
C THR A 46 -10.10 -5.14 -0.62
N GLU A 47 -9.99 -3.90 -1.09
CA GLU A 47 -10.72 -3.43 -2.27
C GLU A 47 -10.27 -4.16 -3.54
N ARG A 48 -8.97 -4.39 -3.69
CA ARG A 48 -8.45 -5.08 -4.86
C ARG A 48 -8.90 -6.53 -4.94
N ARG A 49 -8.92 -7.22 -3.79
CA ARG A 49 -9.40 -8.59 -3.73
C ARG A 49 -10.85 -8.69 -4.20
N LYS A 50 -11.67 -7.74 -3.78
CA LYS A 50 -13.08 -7.68 -4.18
C LYS A 50 -13.22 -7.43 -5.67
N GLU A 51 -12.42 -6.51 -6.19
CA GLU A 51 -12.41 -6.17 -7.62
C GLU A 51 -12.05 -7.39 -8.48
N ILE A 52 -11.04 -8.15 -8.07
CA ILE A 52 -10.63 -9.36 -8.78
C ILE A 52 -11.74 -10.41 -8.72
N GLN A 53 -12.36 -10.58 -7.56
CA GLN A 53 -13.44 -11.54 -7.40
C GLN A 53 -14.63 -11.19 -8.29
N ASP A 54 -14.98 -9.91 -8.36
CA ASP A 54 -16.08 -9.44 -9.22
C ASP A 54 -15.79 -9.72 -10.69
N LYS A 55 -14.55 -9.51 -11.12
CA LYS A 55 -14.14 -9.80 -12.50
C LYS A 55 -14.22 -11.30 -12.80
N LYS A 56 -13.75 -12.12 -11.88
CA LYS A 56 -13.82 -13.58 -12.05
C LYS A 56 -15.25 -14.05 -12.17
N ASN A 57 -16.15 -13.49 -11.37
CA ASN A 57 -17.56 -13.87 -11.39
C ASN A 57 -18.27 -13.41 -12.66
N ALA A 58 -17.76 -12.37 -13.30
CA ALA A 58 -18.34 -11.84 -14.55
C ALA A 58 -17.98 -12.71 -15.76
N GLU A 59 -16.95 -13.50 -15.66
CA GLU A 59 -16.52 -14.42 -16.71
C GLU A 59 -17.23 -15.76 -16.58
#